data_13e8c5fc1b0820f6faa6dfc740223e51
#
_entry.id   13e8c5fc1b0820f6faa6dfc740223e51
#
_cell.length_a   1.000
_cell.length_b   1.000
_cell.length_c   1.000
_cell.angle_alpha   90.00
_cell.angle_beta   90.00
_cell.angle_gamma   90.00
#
_symmetry.space_group_name_H-M   'P 1'
#
loop_
_entity.id
_entity.type
_entity.pdbx_description
1 polymer ?
#
loop_
_entity_poly.entity_id
_entity_poly.type
_entity_poly.pdbx_seq_one_letter_code
_entity_poly.pdbx_strand_id
1 'polypeptide(L)'
;MKLRRILALSLLLLSTLTPASLAETAHPGFYQPQENAAMDYDDSESRWSFARSAESELFLLFWEAGFCENPLNAAPDMRVDTADLLEKAELFYAENVDRLHMADEPLPGGDKLQIYLLYTADWVATGAGYDNRIGALWISPATCQPAGSVIAHEIGHCFQYLTYCQALESGAPDDSRAGFRYGYAENAGNALWEIGAQWQSWQSYPEEMFTDYEMETWFQQYHRALENEYTRYQNYWWFYALTEQYGLDAYSRIWRESAYPEDAYQTFMRLYLANDLNAFYDALYRYASHAVTFDFATAAPYSAAWQGRYDATLYDVGDGWQRIAYASCPEANGFSAIPLDHQGANRVTVSFRGLQPGSALAVDDPGLYYIGDEATPENLTGHTRIYNAVDAAPGWRYGFVAYLTDGTRVYSDVCAEDEGAVSFDIPEETQYLYFVVLGAPESYQVHVWDNDESMDAQMPFEIRVEWRK
;
A
#
# COMPACT_ATOMS: atom_id res chain seq x y z
N MET A 1 60.80 -20.23 66.47
CA MET A 1 59.50 -19.84 65.85
C MET A 1 59.39 -20.53 64.43
N LYS A 2 58.57 -21.54 64.31
CA LYS A 2 58.51 -22.42 63.17
C LYS A 2 57.29 -22.02 62.29
N LEU A 3 57.53 -21.61 61.05
CA LEU A 3 56.53 -21.34 60.04
C LEU A 3 56.03 -22.68 59.40
N ARG A 4 54.78 -23.01 59.53
CA ARG A 4 54.17 -24.14 58.82
C ARG A 4 53.57 -23.63 57.47
N ARG A 5 54.06 -24.19 56.38
CA ARG A 5 53.49 -24.05 55.04
C ARG A 5 52.27 -24.99 54.90
N ILE A 6 51.14 -24.46 54.52
CA ILE A 6 49.96 -25.22 54.13
C ILE A 6 49.95 -25.21 52.58
N LEU A 7 50.10 -26.39 51.94
CA LEU A 7 49.92 -26.59 50.53
C LEU A 7 48.40 -26.76 50.29
N ALA A 8 47.82 -25.85 49.53
CA ALA A 8 46.49 -26.04 48.99
C ALA A 8 46.59 -26.68 47.59
N LEU A 9 46.07 -27.88 47.47
CA LEU A 9 45.94 -28.62 46.21
C LEU A 9 44.70 -28.09 45.47
N SER A 10 44.88 -27.30 44.40
CA SER A 10 43.80 -26.89 43.51
C SER A 10 43.60 -27.97 42.48
N LEU A 11 42.50 -28.73 42.55
CA LEU A 11 42.04 -29.60 41.49
C LEU A 11 41.49 -28.75 40.37
N LEU A 12 42.18 -28.69 39.24
CA LEU A 12 41.64 -28.16 37.97
C LEU A 12 40.73 -29.23 37.38
N LEU A 13 39.41 -29.05 37.45
CA LEU A 13 38.48 -29.76 36.59
C LEU A 13 38.58 -29.16 35.18
N LEU A 14 39.29 -29.82 34.24
CA LEU A 14 39.13 -29.59 32.83
C LEU A 14 37.76 -30.18 32.40
N SER A 15 36.76 -29.32 32.29
CA SER A 15 35.57 -29.63 31.53
C SER A 15 35.93 -29.61 30.06
N THR A 16 36.06 -30.75 29.43
CA THR A 16 36.08 -30.89 27.99
C THR A 16 34.73 -30.47 27.45
N LEU A 17 34.59 -29.20 27.04
CA LEU A 17 33.53 -28.79 26.14
C LEU A 17 33.80 -29.49 24.83
N THR A 18 33.12 -30.59 24.56
CA THR A 18 32.95 -31.10 23.20
C THR A 18 32.24 -29.98 22.41
N PRO A 19 32.80 -29.50 21.30
CA PRO A 19 32.03 -28.66 20.41
C PRO A 19 30.80 -29.49 20.00
N ALA A 20 29.61 -28.94 20.24
CA ALA A 20 28.43 -29.47 19.61
C ALA A 20 28.74 -29.44 18.10
N SER A 21 28.86 -30.60 17.50
CA SER A 21 28.86 -30.75 16.05
C SER A 21 27.54 -30.13 15.61
N LEU A 22 27.62 -28.99 14.92
CA LEU A 22 26.51 -28.55 14.08
C LEU A 22 26.30 -29.73 13.10
N ALA A 23 25.25 -30.51 13.32
CA ALA A 23 24.81 -31.46 12.34
C ALA A 23 24.58 -30.64 11.07
N GLU A 24 25.33 -30.95 10.01
CA GLU A 24 25.07 -30.43 8.68
C GLU A 24 23.60 -30.78 8.41
N THR A 25 22.74 -29.77 8.29
CA THR A 25 21.31 -29.97 8.05
C THR A 25 21.17 -30.66 6.70
N ALA A 26 20.41 -31.75 6.63
CA ALA A 26 20.19 -32.48 5.37
C ALA A 26 19.56 -31.59 4.28
N HIS A 27 18.96 -30.44 4.70
CA HIS A 27 18.30 -29.43 3.85
C HIS A 27 18.85 -28.04 4.17
N PRO A 28 19.94 -27.59 3.53
CA PRO A 28 20.51 -26.27 3.75
C PRO A 28 19.50 -25.16 3.43
N GLY A 29 19.42 -24.16 4.31
CA GLY A 29 18.49 -23.03 4.14
C GLY A 29 17.05 -23.33 4.54
N PHE A 30 16.75 -24.51 5.09
CA PHE A 30 15.44 -24.80 5.65
C PHE A 30 15.36 -24.36 7.11
N TYR A 31 14.39 -23.53 7.41
CA TYR A 31 13.96 -23.19 8.76
C TYR A 31 12.64 -23.91 9.07
N GLN A 32 12.57 -24.63 10.18
CA GLN A 32 11.32 -25.26 10.64
C GLN A 32 10.55 -24.25 11.52
N PRO A 33 9.38 -23.74 11.06
CA PRO A 33 8.58 -22.82 11.85
C PRO A 33 8.12 -23.41 13.19
N GLN A 34 8.04 -22.59 14.23
CA GLN A 34 7.63 -23.04 15.56
C GLN A 34 6.22 -23.64 15.58
N GLU A 35 5.29 -23.12 14.77
CA GLU A 35 3.95 -23.70 14.64
C GLU A 35 3.98 -25.15 14.13
N ASN A 36 5.01 -25.52 13.36
CA ASN A 36 5.23 -26.82 12.79
C ASN A 36 6.31 -27.65 13.55
N ALA A 37 6.71 -27.23 14.75
CA ALA A 37 7.79 -27.85 15.51
C ALA A 37 7.57 -29.36 15.82
N ALA A 38 6.32 -29.82 15.84
CA ALA A 38 5.98 -31.23 16.02
C ALA A 38 5.89 -32.04 14.71
N MET A 39 6.04 -31.38 13.56
CA MET A 39 5.95 -32.02 12.24
C MET A 39 7.30 -32.60 11.85
N ASP A 40 7.28 -33.85 11.36
CA ASP A 40 8.44 -34.51 10.74
C ASP A 40 8.38 -34.26 9.23
N TYR A 41 9.24 -33.38 8.72
CA TYR A 41 9.29 -33.09 7.28
C TYR A 41 9.93 -34.20 6.44
N ASP A 42 10.61 -35.17 7.05
CA ASP A 42 11.13 -36.37 6.37
C ASP A 42 10.06 -37.46 6.24
N ASP A 43 8.98 -37.39 7.03
CA ASP A 43 7.84 -38.29 6.89
C ASP A 43 6.96 -37.88 5.68
N SER A 44 6.82 -38.77 4.71
CA SER A 44 5.98 -38.55 3.53
C SER A 44 4.49 -38.36 3.84
N GLU A 45 4.02 -38.77 5.01
CA GLU A 45 2.62 -38.62 5.44
C GLU A 45 2.37 -37.28 6.11
N SER A 46 3.40 -36.52 6.49
CA SER A 46 3.27 -35.20 7.04
C SER A 46 2.62 -34.22 6.03
N ARG A 47 1.87 -33.21 6.50
CA ARG A 47 1.25 -32.22 5.63
C ARG A 47 2.26 -31.59 4.69
N TRP A 48 3.36 -31.13 5.24
CA TRP A 48 4.52 -30.60 4.52
C TRP A 48 5.66 -31.59 4.65
N SER A 49 6.20 -32.04 3.52
CA SER A 49 7.24 -33.06 3.49
C SER A 49 8.22 -32.81 2.36
N PHE A 50 9.48 -33.09 2.59
CA PHE A 50 10.51 -33.07 1.55
C PHE A 50 10.24 -34.07 0.40
N ALA A 51 9.42 -35.09 0.63
CA ALA A 51 8.94 -35.96 -0.46
C ALA A 51 7.99 -35.25 -1.44
N ARG A 52 7.43 -34.10 -1.02
CA ARG A 52 6.56 -33.22 -1.80
C ARG A 52 7.06 -31.80 -1.73
N SER A 53 8.24 -31.59 -2.26
CA SER A 53 8.89 -30.29 -2.29
C SER A 53 9.68 -30.07 -3.58
N ALA A 54 9.97 -28.82 -3.86
CA ALA A 54 10.95 -28.37 -4.84
C ALA A 54 11.68 -27.16 -4.29
N GLU A 55 12.91 -26.92 -4.75
CA GLU A 55 13.69 -25.80 -4.28
C GLU A 55 14.38 -25.09 -5.43
N SER A 56 14.62 -23.79 -5.24
CA SER A 56 15.53 -22.97 -6.02
C SER A 56 16.66 -22.48 -5.11
N GLU A 57 17.41 -21.48 -5.53
CA GLU A 57 18.51 -20.93 -4.72
C GLU A 57 17.98 -20.30 -3.43
N LEU A 58 16.87 -19.53 -3.51
CA LEU A 58 16.36 -18.68 -2.44
C LEU A 58 14.97 -19.11 -1.92
N PHE A 59 14.32 -20.09 -2.56
CA PHE A 59 13.00 -20.55 -2.16
C PHE A 59 12.94 -22.06 -1.93
N LEU A 60 12.05 -22.44 -1.00
CA LEU A 60 11.67 -23.81 -0.73
C LEU A 60 10.14 -23.92 -0.83
N LEU A 61 9.68 -24.70 -1.82
CA LEU A 61 8.27 -24.92 -2.10
C LEU A 61 7.83 -26.28 -1.55
N PHE A 62 6.77 -26.29 -0.74
CA PHE A 62 6.06 -27.49 -0.31
C PHE A 62 4.65 -27.53 -0.90
N TRP A 63 4.12 -28.73 -1.16
CA TRP A 63 2.73 -28.90 -1.56
C TRP A 63 2.02 -30.03 -0.83
N GLU A 64 0.71 -29.90 -0.67
CA GLU A 64 -0.12 -30.88 0.02
C GLU A 64 -0.24 -32.20 -0.76
N ALA A 65 -0.52 -33.30 -0.04
CA ALA A 65 -0.61 -34.66 -0.59
C ALA A 65 -1.63 -34.81 -1.73
N GLY A 66 -2.63 -33.96 -1.83
CA GLY A 66 -3.62 -33.97 -2.91
C GLY A 66 -3.02 -33.78 -4.30
N PHE A 67 -1.86 -33.12 -4.41
CA PHE A 67 -1.12 -33.01 -5.68
C PHE A 67 -0.33 -34.27 -6.08
N CYS A 68 -0.30 -35.28 -5.23
CA CYS A 68 0.58 -36.43 -5.38
C CYS A 68 2.06 -36.02 -5.48
N GLU A 69 2.83 -36.70 -6.33
CA GLU A 69 4.28 -36.48 -6.46
C GLU A 69 4.63 -35.21 -7.23
N ASN A 70 3.74 -34.70 -8.09
CA ASN A 70 4.04 -33.55 -8.94
C ASN A 70 2.78 -32.76 -9.27
N PRO A 71 2.68 -31.51 -8.78
CA PRO A 71 1.56 -30.61 -9.05
C PRO A 71 1.26 -30.35 -10.53
N LEU A 72 2.25 -30.48 -11.42
CA LEU A 72 2.05 -30.35 -12.86
C LEU A 72 1.16 -31.44 -13.45
N ASN A 73 1.06 -32.61 -12.79
CA ASN A 73 0.24 -33.74 -13.23
C ASN A 73 -1.17 -33.74 -12.62
N ALA A 74 -1.52 -32.79 -11.81
CA ALA A 74 -2.86 -32.64 -11.23
C ALA A 74 -3.93 -32.34 -12.31
N ALA A 75 -5.21 -32.39 -11.93
CA ALA A 75 -6.31 -31.99 -12.81
C ALA A 75 -6.10 -30.55 -13.36
N PRO A 76 -6.62 -30.22 -14.54
CA PRO A 76 -6.29 -28.94 -15.19
C PRO A 76 -6.50 -27.69 -14.33
N ASP A 77 -7.54 -27.67 -13.52
CA ASP A 77 -7.91 -26.59 -12.58
C ASP A 77 -7.07 -26.59 -11.29
N MET A 78 -6.36 -27.67 -11.03
CA MET A 78 -5.49 -27.85 -9.87
C MET A 78 -4.00 -27.91 -10.26
N ARG A 79 -3.70 -27.79 -11.55
CA ARG A 79 -2.33 -27.96 -12.04
C ARG A 79 -1.47 -26.75 -11.75
N VAL A 80 -0.26 -26.96 -11.23
CA VAL A 80 0.73 -25.90 -11.00
C VAL A 80 2.06 -26.31 -11.61
N ASP A 81 2.65 -25.42 -12.41
CA ASP A 81 4.03 -25.54 -12.87
C ASP A 81 4.97 -25.00 -11.78
N THR A 82 5.51 -25.91 -10.99
CA THR A 82 6.39 -25.54 -9.87
C THR A 82 7.73 -25.00 -10.32
N ALA A 83 8.18 -25.30 -11.53
CA ALA A 83 9.42 -24.77 -12.08
C ALA A 83 9.23 -23.29 -12.50
N ASP A 84 8.12 -22.99 -13.21
CA ASP A 84 7.74 -21.59 -13.55
C ASP A 84 7.54 -20.74 -12.28
N LEU A 85 6.85 -21.31 -11.27
CA LEU A 85 6.63 -20.62 -10.01
C LEU A 85 7.94 -20.25 -9.30
N LEU A 86 8.88 -21.20 -9.19
CA LEU A 86 10.16 -20.93 -8.54
C LEU A 86 11.05 -19.98 -9.36
N GLU A 87 11.08 -20.11 -10.70
CA GLU A 87 11.81 -19.18 -11.57
C GLU A 87 11.32 -17.75 -11.39
N LYS A 88 10.00 -17.54 -11.37
CA LYS A 88 9.41 -16.21 -11.16
C LYS A 88 9.61 -15.70 -9.74
N ALA A 89 9.55 -16.57 -8.74
CA ALA A 89 9.83 -16.20 -7.36
C ALA A 89 11.26 -15.64 -7.20
N GLU A 90 12.26 -16.25 -7.86
CA GLU A 90 13.63 -15.70 -7.89
C GLU A 90 13.71 -14.32 -8.54
N LEU A 91 12.95 -14.07 -9.62
CA LEU A 91 12.90 -12.76 -10.25
C LEU A 91 12.28 -11.71 -9.30
N PHE A 92 11.22 -12.06 -8.58
CA PHE A 92 10.57 -11.16 -7.63
C PHE A 92 11.44 -10.94 -6.38
N TYR A 93 12.21 -11.93 -5.96
CA TYR A 93 13.23 -11.77 -4.93
C TYR A 93 14.28 -10.75 -5.36
N ALA A 94 14.88 -10.92 -6.53
CA ALA A 94 15.88 -9.99 -7.05
C ALA A 94 15.30 -8.57 -7.22
N GLU A 95 14.04 -8.42 -7.65
CA GLU A 95 13.36 -7.13 -7.71
C GLU A 95 13.34 -6.45 -6.33
N ASN A 96 12.99 -7.19 -5.27
CA ASN A 96 12.89 -6.62 -3.92
C ASN A 96 14.24 -6.34 -3.27
N VAL A 97 15.25 -7.16 -3.53
CA VAL A 97 16.59 -7.00 -2.93
C VAL A 97 17.47 -6.06 -3.75
N ASP A 98 17.67 -6.35 -5.04
CA ASP A 98 18.66 -5.67 -5.86
C ASP A 98 18.19 -4.30 -6.36
N ARG A 99 16.87 -4.16 -6.59
CA ARG A 99 16.32 -2.94 -7.16
C ARG A 99 15.59 -2.06 -6.13
N LEU A 100 14.73 -2.67 -5.29
CA LEU A 100 13.92 -1.93 -4.31
C LEU A 100 14.63 -1.78 -2.96
N HIS A 101 15.70 -2.51 -2.71
CA HIS A 101 16.47 -2.50 -1.45
C HIS A 101 15.61 -2.70 -0.20
N MET A 102 14.59 -3.60 -0.31
CA MET A 102 13.69 -3.91 0.80
C MET A 102 14.38 -4.68 1.92
N ALA A 103 15.40 -5.47 1.59
CA ALA A 103 16.19 -6.24 2.53
C ALA A 103 17.67 -6.24 2.13
N ASP A 104 18.55 -6.36 3.11
CA ASP A 104 19.98 -6.60 2.90
C ASP A 104 20.24 -8.11 2.87
N GLU A 105 21.23 -8.56 2.07
CA GLU A 105 21.67 -9.95 2.08
C GLU A 105 22.88 -10.16 3.03
N PRO A 106 22.99 -11.33 3.66
CA PRO A 106 22.01 -12.45 3.64
C PRO A 106 20.73 -12.09 4.39
N LEU A 107 19.61 -12.71 4.01
CA LEU A 107 18.38 -12.60 4.76
C LEU A 107 18.55 -13.12 6.20
N PRO A 108 17.68 -12.73 7.14
CA PRO A 108 17.73 -13.20 8.53
C PRO A 108 17.93 -14.71 8.63
N GLY A 109 18.92 -15.12 9.43
CA GLY A 109 19.30 -16.54 9.59
C GLY A 109 19.91 -17.22 8.38
N GLY A 110 20.01 -16.57 7.21
CA GLY A 110 20.49 -17.17 5.96
C GLY A 110 19.56 -18.26 5.41
N ASP A 111 18.29 -18.23 5.78
CA ASP A 111 17.29 -19.24 5.41
C ASP A 111 16.59 -18.84 4.08
N LYS A 112 16.07 -19.86 3.36
CA LYS A 112 15.25 -19.68 2.17
C LYS A 112 13.84 -19.22 2.56
N LEU A 113 13.20 -18.41 1.72
CA LEU A 113 11.77 -18.15 1.82
C LEU A 113 10.96 -19.42 1.55
N GLN A 114 9.79 -19.55 2.16
CA GLN A 114 9.00 -20.77 2.05
C GLN A 114 7.68 -20.50 1.33
N ILE A 115 7.35 -21.37 0.38
CA ILE A 115 6.09 -21.34 -0.36
C ILE A 115 5.29 -22.60 0.01
N TYR A 116 4.02 -22.40 0.39
CA TYR A 116 3.11 -23.47 0.76
C TYR A 116 1.95 -23.55 -0.22
N LEU A 117 1.95 -24.55 -1.10
CA LEU A 117 0.91 -24.76 -2.10
C LEU A 117 -0.20 -25.65 -1.55
N LEU A 118 -1.37 -25.05 -1.37
CA LEU A 118 -2.56 -25.66 -0.81
C LEU A 118 -3.37 -26.40 -1.89
N TYR A 119 -3.84 -27.61 -1.60
CA TYR A 119 -4.70 -28.36 -2.50
C TYR A 119 -6.17 -27.95 -2.30
N THR A 120 -6.54 -26.81 -2.83
CA THR A 120 -7.90 -26.27 -2.80
C THR A 120 -8.24 -25.57 -4.11
N ALA A 121 -9.51 -25.62 -4.51
CA ALA A 121 -10.03 -24.83 -5.63
C ALA A 121 -10.39 -23.40 -5.23
N ASP A 122 -10.42 -23.09 -3.92
CA ASP A 122 -10.65 -21.75 -3.44
C ASP A 122 -9.46 -20.85 -3.82
N TRP A 123 -9.74 -19.58 -4.10
CA TRP A 123 -8.70 -18.60 -4.30
C TRP A 123 -8.02 -18.28 -2.96
N VAL A 124 -6.74 -18.60 -2.84
CA VAL A 124 -5.93 -18.31 -1.65
C VAL A 124 -4.60 -17.76 -2.08
N ALA A 125 -4.28 -16.56 -1.63
CA ALA A 125 -2.95 -15.99 -1.65
C ALA A 125 -2.75 -15.18 -0.36
N THR A 126 -1.63 -15.39 0.33
CA THR A 126 -1.27 -14.67 1.53
C THR A 126 0.25 -14.70 1.68
N GLY A 127 0.87 -13.53 1.75
CA GLY A 127 2.28 -13.36 2.05
C GLY A 127 2.47 -12.83 3.47
N ALA A 128 3.43 -13.37 4.21
CA ALA A 128 3.80 -12.97 5.56
C ALA A 128 5.16 -13.57 5.93
N GLY A 129 5.24 -14.20 7.09
CA GLY A 129 6.44 -14.92 7.52
C GLY A 129 6.26 -15.66 8.84
N TYR A 130 7.32 -16.29 9.28
CA TYR A 130 7.36 -17.07 10.50
C TYR A 130 8.40 -16.56 11.48
N ASP A 131 8.04 -16.54 12.75
CA ASP A 131 8.92 -16.47 13.93
C ASP A 131 9.86 -15.25 13.92
N ASN A 132 9.46 -14.15 13.26
CA ASN A 132 10.27 -12.96 13.02
C ASN A 132 11.62 -13.30 12.33
N ARG A 133 11.64 -14.29 11.45
CA ARG A 133 12.87 -14.82 10.87
C ARG A 133 12.84 -15.00 9.37
N ILE A 134 11.78 -15.61 8.81
CA ILE A 134 11.68 -15.91 7.39
C ILE A 134 10.39 -15.36 6.78
N GLY A 135 10.45 -15.00 5.50
CA GLY A 135 9.26 -14.77 4.71
C GLY A 135 8.62 -16.09 4.26
N ALA A 136 7.29 -16.12 4.24
CA ALA A 136 6.53 -17.26 3.77
C ALA A 136 5.24 -16.85 3.09
N LEU A 137 4.79 -17.62 2.09
CA LEU A 137 3.51 -17.38 1.42
C LEU A 137 2.71 -18.70 1.28
N TRP A 138 1.39 -18.57 1.34
CA TRP A 138 0.40 -19.64 1.18
C TRP A 138 -0.45 -19.34 -0.04
N ILE A 139 -0.44 -20.24 -1.01
CA ILE A 139 -1.08 -20.04 -2.31
C ILE A 139 -1.89 -21.25 -2.72
N SER A 140 -2.87 -21.04 -3.59
CA SER A 140 -3.63 -22.09 -4.25
C SER A 140 -3.38 -22.11 -5.76
N PRO A 141 -3.76 -23.18 -6.49
CA PRO A 141 -3.64 -23.22 -7.94
C PRO A 141 -4.26 -22.02 -8.65
N ALA A 142 -5.39 -21.50 -8.15
CA ALA A 142 -6.08 -20.37 -8.75
C ALA A 142 -5.23 -19.08 -8.79
N THR A 143 -4.22 -18.96 -7.94
CA THR A 143 -3.36 -17.76 -7.81
C THR A 143 -2.02 -17.89 -8.52
N CYS A 144 -1.71 -19.05 -9.09
CA CYS A 144 -0.44 -19.31 -9.77
C CYS A 144 -0.60 -20.12 -11.08
N GLN A 145 -1.66 -19.83 -11.84
CA GLN A 145 -1.93 -20.43 -13.16
C GLN A 145 -2.12 -19.36 -14.25
N PRO A 146 -1.06 -18.73 -14.75
CA PRO A 146 0.37 -18.87 -14.40
C PRO A 146 0.76 -18.11 -13.14
N ALA A 147 1.96 -18.35 -12.60
CA ALA A 147 2.56 -17.46 -11.63
C ALA A 147 2.74 -16.07 -12.25
N GLY A 148 2.31 -15.00 -11.55
CA GLY A 148 2.25 -13.65 -12.09
C GLY A 148 2.22 -12.59 -11.00
N SER A 149 1.49 -11.52 -11.24
CA SER A 149 1.39 -10.36 -10.34
C SER A 149 0.92 -10.71 -8.93
N VAL A 150 0.02 -11.69 -8.76
CA VAL A 150 -0.40 -12.17 -7.44
C VAL A 150 0.79 -12.72 -6.65
N ILE A 151 1.64 -13.55 -7.27
CA ILE A 151 2.81 -14.10 -6.58
C ILE A 151 3.84 -13.01 -6.28
N ALA A 152 4.02 -12.04 -7.18
CA ALA A 152 4.86 -10.87 -6.93
C ALA A 152 4.37 -10.05 -5.72
N HIS A 153 3.05 -9.87 -5.59
CA HIS A 153 2.39 -9.20 -4.47
C HIS A 153 2.67 -9.93 -3.14
N GLU A 154 2.45 -11.25 -3.09
CA GLU A 154 2.65 -12.03 -1.87
C GLU A 154 4.13 -12.10 -1.46
N ILE A 155 5.05 -12.16 -2.42
CA ILE A 155 6.48 -12.01 -2.13
C ILE A 155 6.78 -10.59 -1.62
N GLY A 156 6.11 -9.57 -2.13
CA GLY A 156 6.15 -8.21 -1.59
C GLY A 156 5.87 -8.19 -0.09
N HIS A 157 4.79 -8.83 0.36
CA HIS A 157 4.48 -8.98 1.79
C HIS A 157 5.57 -9.70 2.58
N CYS A 158 6.20 -10.74 2.01
CA CYS A 158 7.34 -11.38 2.65
C CYS A 158 8.46 -10.38 2.92
N PHE A 159 8.77 -9.51 1.96
CA PHE A 159 9.82 -8.50 2.12
C PHE A 159 9.43 -7.37 3.07
N GLN A 160 8.17 -6.94 3.08
CA GLN A 160 7.65 -6.02 4.09
C GLN A 160 7.84 -6.58 5.51
N TYR A 161 7.52 -7.86 5.70
CA TYR A 161 7.76 -8.56 6.97
C TYR A 161 9.26 -8.66 7.32
N LEU A 162 10.10 -8.93 6.34
CA LEU A 162 11.55 -9.08 6.53
C LEU A 162 12.24 -7.78 6.94
N THR A 163 11.71 -6.61 6.62
CA THR A 163 12.27 -5.32 7.10
C THR A 163 12.34 -5.27 8.62
N TYR A 164 11.30 -5.76 9.28
CA TYR A 164 11.27 -5.87 10.73
C TYR A 164 12.19 -6.99 11.25
N CYS A 165 12.20 -8.15 10.61
CA CYS A 165 13.06 -9.26 10.99
C CYS A 165 14.55 -8.84 11.00
N GLN A 166 14.99 -8.11 9.98
CA GLN A 166 16.37 -7.60 9.91
C GLN A 166 16.66 -6.56 11.00
N ALA A 167 15.70 -5.72 11.36
CA ALA A 167 15.87 -4.81 12.48
C ALA A 167 16.12 -5.56 13.79
N LEU A 168 15.38 -6.64 14.06
CA LEU A 168 15.57 -7.49 15.23
C LEU A 168 16.94 -8.20 15.21
N GLU A 169 17.34 -8.79 14.09
CA GLU A 169 18.64 -9.46 13.93
C GLU A 169 19.80 -8.49 14.14
N SER A 170 19.64 -7.24 13.71
CA SER A 170 20.61 -6.16 13.95
C SER A 170 20.67 -5.69 15.41
N GLY A 171 19.88 -6.29 16.30
CA GLY A 171 19.87 -6.03 17.74
C GLY A 171 18.87 -4.96 18.19
N ALA A 172 17.92 -4.58 17.33
CA ALA A 172 16.79 -3.76 17.77
C ALA A 172 15.97 -4.54 18.81
N PRO A 173 15.58 -3.95 19.96
CA PRO A 173 14.67 -4.60 20.90
C PRO A 173 13.35 -4.98 20.21
N ASP A 174 12.75 -6.11 20.59
CA ASP A 174 11.47 -6.55 20.01
C ASP A 174 10.34 -5.53 20.23
N ASP A 175 10.45 -4.74 21.29
CA ASP A 175 9.54 -3.63 21.58
C ASP A 175 9.96 -2.28 20.99
N SER A 176 11.11 -2.22 20.28
CA SER A 176 11.63 -0.97 19.70
C SER A 176 10.74 -0.43 18.59
N ARG A 177 9.94 -1.34 17.99
CA ARG A 177 9.02 -1.02 16.90
C ARG A 177 9.71 -0.35 15.71
N ALA A 178 10.98 -0.71 15.52
CA ALA A 178 11.70 -0.35 14.32
C ALA A 178 11.16 -1.13 13.12
N GLY A 179 11.04 -0.47 11.99
CA GLY A 179 10.35 -1.00 10.81
C GLY A 179 8.83 -0.93 10.96
N PHE A 180 8.14 -0.82 9.82
CA PHE A 180 6.68 -0.76 9.79
C PHE A 180 6.08 -2.15 10.05
N ARG A 181 5.03 -2.24 10.88
CA ARG A 181 4.41 -3.51 11.28
C ARG A 181 2.90 -3.47 11.08
N TYR A 182 2.34 -4.58 10.62
CA TYR A 182 0.89 -4.76 10.60
C TYR A 182 0.30 -4.64 12.01
N GLY A 183 -0.80 -3.89 12.16
CA GLY A 183 -1.46 -3.66 13.44
C GLY A 183 -0.82 -2.57 14.32
N TYR A 184 0.07 -1.73 13.77
CA TYR A 184 0.58 -0.58 14.50
C TYR A 184 -0.54 0.40 14.85
N ALA A 185 -0.35 1.11 15.98
CA ALA A 185 -1.15 2.23 16.40
C ALA A 185 -2.67 2.01 16.20
N GLU A 186 -3.18 0.89 16.72
CA GLU A 186 -4.62 0.54 16.61
C GLU A 186 -5.08 0.35 15.16
N ASN A 187 -4.27 -0.31 14.34
CA ASN A 187 -4.47 -0.56 12.91
C ASN A 187 -4.27 0.66 11.99
N ALA A 188 -3.70 1.74 12.48
CA ALA A 188 -3.28 2.83 11.61
C ALA A 188 -2.30 2.33 10.55
N GLY A 189 -2.49 2.75 9.31
CA GLY A 189 -1.61 2.43 8.21
C GLY A 189 -1.62 0.97 7.73
N ASN A 190 -2.54 0.13 8.20
CA ASN A 190 -2.60 -1.25 7.74
C ASN A 190 -2.85 -1.38 6.23
N ALA A 191 -3.60 -0.46 5.62
CA ALA A 191 -3.81 -0.45 4.18
C ALA A 191 -2.50 -0.31 3.40
N LEU A 192 -1.46 0.28 4.00
CA LEU A 192 -0.15 0.43 3.38
C LEU A 192 0.48 -0.92 2.99
N TRP A 193 0.22 -1.99 3.74
CA TRP A 193 0.72 -3.31 3.41
C TRP A 193 0.24 -3.74 2.03
N GLU A 194 -1.04 -3.62 1.77
CA GLU A 194 -1.65 -3.96 0.49
C GLU A 194 -1.23 -2.97 -0.62
N ILE A 195 -1.31 -1.67 -0.34
CA ILE A 195 -0.88 -0.60 -1.26
C ILE A 195 0.57 -0.82 -1.69
N GLY A 196 1.43 -1.14 -0.73
CA GLY A 196 2.85 -1.36 -0.96
C GLY A 196 3.14 -2.63 -1.73
N ALA A 197 2.53 -3.77 -1.37
CA ALA A 197 2.69 -5.03 -2.09
C ALA A 197 2.17 -4.93 -3.52
N GLN A 198 1.06 -4.22 -3.73
CA GLN A 198 0.53 -3.95 -5.05
C GLN A 198 1.51 -3.11 -5.88
N TRP A 199 2.09 -2.04 -5.29
CA TRP A 199 3.12 -1.27 -5.97
C TRP A 199 4.36 -2.09 -6.30
N GLN A 200 4.83 -2.98 -5.40
CA GLN A 200 5.93 -3.91 -5.64
C GLN A 200 5.62 -4.86 -6.82
N SER A 201 4.40 -5.40 -6.86
CA SER A 201 3.94 -6.25 -7.97
C SER A 201 3.96 -5.52 -9.32
N TRP A 202 3.50 -4.27 -9.34
CA TRP A 202 3.46 -3.46 -10.57
C TRP A 202 4.85 -3.02 -11.07
N GLN A 203 5.91 -3.23 -10.31
CA GLN A 203 7.27 -3.05 -10.83
C GLN A 203 7.60 -4.09 -11.90
N SER A 204 7.02 -5.29 -11.82
CA SER A 204 7.18 -6.37 -12.79
C SER A 204 6.05 -6.45 -13.81
N TYR A 205 4.85 -5.97 -13.49
CA TYR A 205 3.63 -6.04 -14.31
C TYR A 205 2.93 -4.67 -14.46
N PRO A 206 3.61 -3.64 -14.98
CA PRO A 206 3.05 -2.28 -15.01
C PRO A 206 1.80 -2.15 -15.89
N GLU A 207 1.60 -3.01 -16.88
CA GLU A 207 0.39 -3.03 -17.72
C GLU A 207 -0.87 -3.43 -16.95
N GLU A 208 -0.74 -4.21 -15.88
CA GLU A 208 -1.85 -4.68 -15.07
C GLU A 208 -2.43 -3.62 -14.14
N MET A 209 -1.73 -2.49 -13.92
CA MET A 209 -2.27 -1.32 -13.21
C MET A 209 -3.59 -0.80 -13.80
N PHE A 210 -3.81 -1.06 -15.07
CA PHE A 210 -4.92 -0.50 -15.84
C PHE A 210 -5.95 -1.56 -16.25
N THR A 211 -6.16 -2.60 -15.43
CA THR A 211 -7.30 -3.50 -15.61
C THR A 211 -8.61 -2.82 -15.26
N ASP A 212 -9.73 -3.32 -15.80
CA ASP A 212 -11.06 -2.76 -15.52
C ASP A 212 -11.34 -2.78 -14.00
N TYR A 213 -10.99 -3.85 -13.30
CA TYR A 213 -11.21 -3.98 -11.85
C TYR A 213 -10.46 -2.89 -11.05
N GLU A 214 -9.18 -2.70 -11.32
CA GLU A 214 -8.37 -1.70 -10.62
C GLU A 214 -8.90 -0.29 -10.87
N MET A 215 -9.18 0.01 -12.13
CA MET A 215 -9.57 1.35 -12.54
C MET A 215 -11.01 1.71 -12.17
N GLU A 216 -11.96 0.77 -12.21
CA GLU A 216 -13.33 1.02 -11.76
C GLU A 216 -13.37 1.31 -10.26
N THR A 217 -12.65 0.54 -9.46
CA THR A 217 -12.54 0.79 -8.01
C THR A 217 -11.87 2.15 -7.76
N TRP A 218 -10.77 2.43 -8.44
CA TRP A 218 -10.07 3.72 -8.34
C TRP A 218 -10.99 4.90 -8.59
N PHE A 219 -11.68 4.96 -9.72
CA PHE A 219 -12.55 6.09 -10.06
C PHE A 219 -13.75 6.26 -9.13
N GLN A 220 -14.18 5.20 -8.46
CA GLN A 220 -15.26 5.28 -7.46
C GLN A 220 -14.78 5.81 -6.11
N GLN A 221 -13.49 5.58 -5.75
CA GLN A 221 -13.01 5.72 -4.37
C GLN A 221 -11.82 6.67 -4.20
N TYR A 222 -11.26 7.26 -5.26
CA TYR A 222 -10.03 8.07 -5.23
C TYR A 222 -10.10 9.31 -4.33
N HIS A 223 -11.32 9.77 -3.96
CA HIS A 223 -11.55 10.88 -3.06
C HIS A 223 -11.32 10.54 -1.58
N ARG A 224 -11.17 9.27 -1.26
CA ARG A 224 -10.90 8.81 0.10
C ARG A 224 -9.47 9.05 0.53
N ALA A 225 -9.23 8.94 1.82
CA ALA A 225 -7.89 9.01 2.40
C ALA A 225 -6.93 8.01 1.73
N LEU A 226 -5.65 8.36 1.66
CA LEU A 226 -4.66 7.50 1.01
C LEU A 226 -4.51 6.11 1.63
N GLU A 227 -4.75 5.98 2.93
CA GLU A 227 -4.69 4.69 3.66
C GLU A 227 -6.08 4.11 3.93
N ASN A 228 -7.11 4.56 3.17
CA ASN A 228 -8.44 4.00 3.31
C ASN A 228 -8.47 2.54 2.84
N GLU A 229 -9.10 1.65 3.61
CA GLU A 229 -9.16 0.21 3.38
C GLU A 229 -9.88 -0.18 2.10
N TYR A 230 -10.80 0.66 1.61
CA TYR A 230 -11.52 0.38 0.36
C TYR A 230 -10.64 0.58 -0.89
N THR A 231 -9.60 1.39 -0.78
CA THR A 231 -8.66 1.67 -1.89
C THR A 231 -7.29 1.05 -1.66
N ARG A 232 -7.15 0.13 -0.71
CA ARG A 232 -5.86 -0.48 -0.35
C ARG A 232 -5.11 -1.15 -1.51
N TYR A 233 -5.81 -1.57 -2.55
CA TYR A 233 -5.18 -2.15 -3.74
C TYR A 233 -4.98 -1.13 -4.87
N GLN A 234 -5.54 0.10 -4.80
CA GLN A 234 -5.52 1.09 -5.86
C GLN A 234 -4.70 2.35 -5.54
N ASN A 235 -4.44 2.67 -4.28
CA ASN A 235 -3.72 3.89 -3.87
C ASN A 235 -2.19 3.85 -4.10
N TYR A 236 -1.67 2.84 -4.79
CA TYR A 236 -0.25 2.70 -5.14
C TYR A 236 0.33 3.86 -5.97
N TRP A 237 -0.50 4.71 -6.58
CA TRP A 237 -0.08 5.90 -7.33
C TRP A 237 0.78 6.86 -6.50
N TRP A 238 0.55 6.92 -5.19
CA TRP A 238 1.36 7.68 -4.26
C TRP A 238 2.84 7.26 -4.29
N PHE A 239 3.14 5.97 -4.35
CA PHE A 239 4.51 5.49 -4.39
C PHE A 239 5.22 5.81 -5.71
N TYR A 240 4.50 5.94 -6.82
CA TYR A 240 5.09 6.45 -8.06
C TYR A 240 5.48 7.93 -7.91
N ALA A 241 4.59 8.77 -7.37
CA ALA A 241 4.91 10.17 -7.10
C ALA A 241 6.10 10.32 -6.14
N LEU A 242 6.12 9.52 -5.07
CA LEU A 242 7.19 9.51 -4.08
C LEU A 242 8.54 9.14 -4.71
N THR A 243 8.59 8.03 -5.42
CA THR A 243 9.85 7.49 -5.96
C THR A 243 10.38 8.31 -7.14
N GLU A 244 9.52 8.94 -7.93
CA GLU A 244 9.95 9.88 -8.97
C GLU A 244 10.58 11.16 -8.39
N GLN A 245 10.10 11.62 -7.25
CA GLN A 245 10.60 12.84 -6.64
C GLN A 245 11.82 12.62 -5.75
N TYR A 246 11.86 11.54 -4.97
CA TYR A 246 12.86 11.31 -3.92
C TYR A 246 13.80 10.13 -4.21
N GLY A 247 13.62 9.47 -5.36
CA GLY A 247 14.39 8.29 -5.76
C GLY A 247 13.72 6.99 -5.32
N LEU A 248 14.10 5.89 -5.99
CA LEU A 248 13.47 4.58 -5.80
C LEU A 248 13.58 4.07 -4.36
N ASP A 249 14.71 4.35 -3.70
CA ASP A 249 14.96 3.97 -2.30
C ASP A 249 13.99 4.62 -1.31
N ALA A 250 13.26 5.66 -1.72
CA ALA A 250 12.30 6.30 -0.82
C ALA A 250 11.20 5.33 -0.36
N TYR A 251 10.83 4.36 -1.22
CA TYR A 251 9.88 3.31 -0.85
C TYR A 251 10.41 2.43 0.28
N SER A 252 11.57 1.80 0.08
CA SER A 252 12.14 0.88 1.09
C SER A 252 12.52 1.59 2.38
N ARG A 253 12.95 2.86 2.32
CA ARG A 253 13.25 3.65 3.51
C ARG A 253 12.04 3.90 4.40
N ILE A 254 10.85 4.08 3.83
CA ILE A 254 9.61 4.16 4.63
C ILE A 254 9.41 2.88 5.43
N TRP A 255 9.60 1.70 4.82
CA TRP A 255 9.48 0.42 5.52
C TRP A 255 10.56 0.18 6.57
N ARG A 256 11.82 0.47 6.22
CA ARG A 256 12.99 0.14 7.05
C ARG A 256 13.27 1.15 8.16
N GLU A 257 12.92 2.43 7.94
CA GLU A 257 13.24 3.52 8.87
C GLU A 257 12.03 4.04 9.65
N SER A 258 10.84 3.44 9.48
CA SER A 258 9.69 3.83 10.30
C SER A 258 9.92 3.49 11.77
N ALA A 259 9.33 4.27 12.65
CA ALA A 259 9.45 4.10 14.09
C ALA A 259 8.08 4.30 14.77
N TYR A 260 7.66 3.33 15.56
CA TYR A 260 6.39 3.46 16.28
C TYR A 260 6.34 4.77 17.11
N PRO A 261 5.23 5.51 17.13
CA PRO A 261 3.92 5.17 16.57
C PRO A 261 3.66 5.74 15.17
N GLU A 262 4.69 6.09 14.42
CA GLU A 262 4.56 6.69 13.09
C GLU A 262 3.85 5.75 12.11
N ASP A 263 2.92 6.29 11.33
CA ASP A 263 2.50 5.68 10.08
C ASP A 263 3.48 6.02 8.94
N ALA A 264 3.20 5.53 7.73
CA ALA A 264 4.08 5.73 6.60
C ALA A 264 4.24 7.21 6.20
N TYR A 265 3.19 8.02 6.33
CA TYR A 265 3.24 9.44 5.97
C TYR A 265 3.97 10.26 7.03
N GLN A 266 3.82 9.92 8.30
CA GLN A 266 4.60 10.53 9.36
C GLN A 266 6.10 10.18 9.19
N THR A 267 6.40 8.94 8.83
CA THR A 267 7.77 8.54 8.48
C THR A 267 8.29 9.32 7.27
N PHE A 268 7.49 9.47 6.22
CA PHE A 268 7.84 10.28 5.06
C PHE A 268 8.10 11.75 5.43
N MET A 269 7.21 12.36 6.21
CA MET A 269 7.40 13.74 6.71
C MET A 269 8.71 13.90 7.46
N ARG A 270 9.04 12.94 8.34
CA ARG A 270 10.30 12.99 9.09
C ARG A 270 11.52 12.83 8.20
N LEU A 271 11.51 11.89 7.27
CA LEU A 271 12.67 11.58 6.43
C LEU A 271 12.96 12.64 5.37
N TYR A 272 11.93 13.25 4.80
CA TYR A 272 12.06 14.07 3.60
C TYR A 272 11.60 15.52 3.76
N LEU A 273 10.75 15.81 4.75
CA LEU A 273 10.08 17.11 4.87
C LEU A 273 10.33 17.82 6.23
N ALA A 274 11.25 17.31 7.04
CA ALA A 274 11.56 17.86 8.38
C ALA A 274 10.31 18.03 9.28
N ASN A 275 9.31 17.17 9.14
CA ASN A 275 8.00 17.20 9.81
C ASN A 275 7.17 18.48 9.47
N ASP A 276 7.39 19.09 8.32
CA ASP A 276 6.58 20.21 7.85
C ASP A 276 5.29 19.70 7.20
N LEU A 277 4.17 19.93 7.87
CA LEU A 277 2.84 19.50 7.40
C LEU A 277 2.40 20.23 6.12
N ASN A 278 2.79 21.51 5.95
CA ASN A 278 2.47 22.23 4.71
C ASN A 278 3.23 21.63 3.52
N ALA A 279 4.53 21.35 3.70
CA ALA A 279 5.31 20.68 2.67
C ALA A 279 4.75 19.28 2.34
N PHE A 280 4.19 18.57 3.33
CA PHE A 280 3.50 17.31 3.12
C PHE A 280 2.26 17.47 2.24
N TYR A 281 1.39 18.43 2.55
CA TYR A 281 0.19 18.68 1.72
C TYR A 281 0.53 19.21 0.33
N ASP A 282 1.61 19.93 0.17
CA ASP A 282 2.09 20.35 -1.16
C ASP A 282 2.58 19.14 -1.96
N ALA A 283 3.26 18.16 -1.33
CA ALA A 283 3.65 16.90 -1.94
C ALA A 283 2.43 16.03 -2.31
N LEU A 284 1.42 15.96 -1.44
CA LEU A 284 0.16 15.26 -1.72
C LEU A 284 -0.64 15.92 -2.83
N TYR A 285 -0.70 17.26 -2.87
CA TYR A 285 -1.35 17.96 -3.97
C TYR A 285 -0.65 17.70 -5.31
N ARG A 286 0.67 17.69 -5.30
CA ARG A 286 1.43 17.29 -6.49
C ARG A 286 1.07 15.87 -6.92
N TYR A 287 1.05 14.91 -6.00
CA TYR A 287 0.59 13.56 -6.28
C TYR A 287 -0.82 13.57 -6.90
N ALA A 288 -1.80 14.23 -6.25
CA ALA A 288 -3.18 14.29 -6.71
C ALA A 288 -3.28 14.89 -8.13
N SER A 289 -2.57 16.00 -8.40
CA SER A 289 -2.57 16.64 -9.71
C SER A 289 -1.96 15.75 -10.81
N HIS A 290 -0.94 14.94 -10.50
CA HIS A 290 -0.37 13.98 -11.44
C HIS A 290 -1.28 12.76 -11.63
N ALA A 291 -1.90 12.26 -10.55
CA ALA A 291 -2.79 11.10 -10.60
C ALA A 291 -4.01 11.32 -11.51
N VAL A 292 -4.54 12.56 -11.58
CA VAL A 292 -5.69 12.92 -12.43
C VAL A 292 -5.47 12.63 -13.92
N THR A 293 -4.22 12.59 -14.37
CA THR A 293 -3.86 12.27 -15.76
C THR A 293 -2.84 11.13 -15.84
N PHE A 294 -2.64 10.39 -14.75
CA PHE A 294 -1.64 9.32 -14.62
C PHE A 294 -0.27 9.74 -15.13
N ASP A 295 0.17 10.95 -14.75
CA ASP A 295 1.45 11.55 -15.16
C ASP A 295 2.61 11.00 -14.31
N PHE A 296 2.82 9.69 -14.43
CA PHE A 296 3.93 8.96 -13.85
C PHE A 296 4.66 8.21 -14.96
N ALA A 297 5.98 8.27 -14.98
CA ALA A 297 6.79 7.73 -16.07
C ALA A 297 6.48 6.26 -16.39
N THR A 298 6.25 5.44 -15.36
CA THR A 298 5.89 4.03 -15.51
C THR A 298 4.46 3.84 -15.99
N ALA A 299 3.52 4.67 -15.54
CA ALA A 299 2.09 4.52 -15.82
C ALA A 299 1.67 5.16 -17.16
N ALA A 300 2.29 6.27 -17.54
CA ALA A 300 1.92 7.05 -18.71
C ALA A 300 1.78 6.24 -20.03
N PRO A 301 2.65 5.23 -20.33
CA PRO A 301 2.51 4.42 -21.53
C PRO A 301 1.19 3.63 -21.63
N TYR A 302 0.56 3.31 -20.53
CA TYR A 302 -0.64 2.46 -20.44
C TYR A 302 -1.92 3.27 -20.20
N SER A 303 -1.82 4.57 -19.89
CA SER A 303 -2.92 5.39 -19.36
C SER A 303 -3.88 5.95 -20.41
N ALA A 304 -3.57 5.87 -21.70
CA ALA A 304 -4.30 6.61 -22.76
C ALA A 304 -5.81 6.31 -22.81
N ALA A 305 -6.22 5.05 -22.58
CA ALA A 305 -7.63 4.65 -22.58
C ALA A 305 -8.40 5.13 -21.33
N TRP A 306 -7.71 5.62 -20.33
CA TRP A 306 -8.24 5.98 -19.01
C TRP A 306 -8.28 7.49 -18.76
N GLN A 307 -7.79 8.28 -19.72
CA GLN A 307 -7.89 9.73 -19.66
C GLN A 307 -9.34 10.20 -19.76
N GLY A 308 -9.68 11.27 -19.06
CA GLY A 308 -11.02 11.88 -19.15
C GLY A 308 -12.11 11.17 -18.32
N ARG A 309 -11.76 10.21 -17.48
CA ARG A 309 -12.74 9.39 -16.75
C ARG A 309 -13.00 9.83 -15.31
N TYR A 310 -12.22 10.76 -14.77
CA TYR A 310 -12.53 11.30 -13.46
C TYR A 310 -13.85 12.04 -13.48
N ASP A 311 -14.64 11.88 -12.44
CA ASP A 311 -15.92 12.52 -12.24
C ASP A 311 -16.07 12.93 -10.77
N ALA A 312 -16.73 14.06 -10.54
CA ALA A 312 -17.07 14.54 -9.22
C ALA A 312 -18.43 15.22 -9.27
N THR A 313 -19.37 14.72 -8.50
CA THR A 313 -20.73 15.26 -8.46
C THR A 313 -20.78 16.55 -7.66
N LEU A 314 -21.43 17.55 -8.23
CA LEU A 314 -21.66 18.87 -7.62
C LEU A 314 -23.15 19.20 -7.65
N TYR A 315 -23.66 19.80 -6.57
CA TYR A 315 -25.05 20.25 -6.45
C TYR A 315 -25.15 21.76 -6.45
N ASP A 316 -26.08 22.33 -7.22
CA ASP A 316 -26.37 23.77 -7.21
C ASP A 316 -26.92 24.20 -5.83
N VAL A 317 -26.29 25.23 -5.26
CA VAL A 317 -26.70 25.81 -3.98
C VAL A 317 -27.09 27.30 -4.12
N GLY A 318 -27.31 27.76 -5.36
CA GLY A 318 -27.73 29.10 -5.69
C GLY A 318 -26.58 30.07 -5.99
N ASP A 319 -26.92 31.20 -6.61
CA ASP A 319 -25.98 32.29 -6.99
C ASP A 319 -24.77 31.81 -7.81
N GLY A 320 -24.91 30.70 -8.56
CA GLY A 320 -23.88 30.07 -9.37
C GLY A 320 -22.85 29.26 -8.57
N TRP A 321 -23.07 29.07 -7.27
CA TRP A 321 -22.25 28.21 -6.44
C TRP A 321 -22.72 26.76 -6.52
N GLN A 322 -21.75 25.85 -6.57
CA GLN A 322 -21.96 24.42 -6.59
C GLN A 322 -21.19 23.79 -5.41
N ARG A 323 -21.87 22.93 -4.67
CA ARG A 323 -21.33 22.22 -3.50
C ARG A 323 -20.95 20.81 -3.87
N ILE A 324 -19.77 20.35 -3.44
CA ILE A 324 -19.34 18.97 -3.64
C ILE A 324 -20.35 17.99 -3.02
N ALA A 325 -20.69 16.92 -3.72
CA ALA A 325 -21.53 15.84 -3.18
C ALA A 325 -20.78 15.09 -2.08
N TYR A 326 -21.53 14.52 -1.14
CA TYR A 326 -20.98 13.63 -0.11
C TYR A 326 -20.07 12.55 -0.70
N ALA A 327 -20.56 11.83 -1.72
CA ALA A 327 -19.84 10.72 -2.38
C ALA A 327 -18.64 11.13 -3.24
N SER A 328 -18.36 12.42 -3.39
CA SER A 328 -17.21 12.95 -4.12
C SER A 328 -16.36 13.90 -3.27
N CYS A 329 -16.75 14.09 -2.01
CA CYS A 329 -16.07 15.00 -1.10
C CYS A 329 -14.72 14.41 -0.68
N PRO A 330 -13.60 15.15 -0.82
CA PRO A 330 -12.32 14.61 -0.42
C PRO A 330 -12.27 14.40 1.09
N GLU A 331 -11.81 13.23 1.51
CA GLU A 331 -11.42 12.97 2.88
C GLU A 331 -10.09 13.69 3.20
N ALA A 332 -9.71 13.71 4.47
CA ALA A 332 -8.37 14.13 4.87
C ALA A 332 -7.31 13.31 4.11
N ASN A 333 -6.38 13.98 3.43
CA ASN A 333 -5.36 13.37 2.56
C ASN A 333 -5.90 12.73 1.26
N GLY A 334 -7.22 12.78 1.00
CA GLY A 334 -7.85 12.40 -0.26
C GLY A 334 -8.06 13.61 -1.18
N PHE A 335 -8.42 13.39 -2.45
CA PHE A 335 -8.63 14.49 -3.39
C PHE A 335 -9.87 14.29 -4.25
N SER A 336 -10.42 15.39 -4.77
CA SER A 336 -11.48 15.37 -5.79
C SER A 336 -10.95 16.00 -7.08
N ALA A 337 -11.28 15.40 -8.22
CA ALA A 337 -10.96 15.90 -9.56
C ALA A 337 -12.24 16.26 -10.30
N ILE A 338 -12.51 17.54 -10.44
CA ILE A 338 -13.73 18.08 -11.06
C ILE A 338 -13.46 18.34 -12.53
N PRO A 339 -14.08 17.60 -13.45
CA PRO A 339 -13.94 17.87 -14.87
C PRO A 339 -14.63 19.18 -15.25
N LEU A 340 -13.94 20.00 -16.03
CA LEU A 340 -14.44 21.30 -16.48
C LEU A 340 -14.59 21.33 -18.00
N ASP A 341 -15.81 21.55 -18.49
CA ASP A 341 -16.09 21.72 -19.93
C ASP A 341 -15.79 23.15 -20.36
N HIS A 342 -14.61 23.39 -20.93
CA HIS A 342 -14.15 24.72 -21.30
C HIS A 342 -14.80 25.34 -22.54
N GLN A 343 -15.47 24.55 -23.41
CA GLN A 343 -16.25 24.99 -24.57
C GLN A 343 -15.55 26.06 -25.43
N GLY A 344 -14.22 25.96 -25.57
CA GLY A 344 -13.40 26.91 -26.33
C GLY A 344 -13.15 28.25 -25.62
N ALA A 345 -13.34 28.33 -24.30
CA ALA A 345 -12.84 29.42 -23.49
C ALA A 345 -11.30 29.40 -23.42
N ASN A 346 -10.68 30.57 -23.35
CA ASN A 346 -9.21 30.68 -23.21
C ASN A 346 -8.75 30.91 -21.77
N ARG A 347 -9.68 31.17 -20.85
CA ARG A 347 -9.39 31.35 -19.42
C ARG A 347 -10.56 30.90 -18.57
N VAL A 348 -10.25 30.27 -17.46
CA VAL A 348 -11.18 29.93 -16.39
C VAL A 348 -10.79 30.64 -15.10
N THR A 349 -11.79 31.03 -14.31
CA THR A 349 -11.61 31.46 -12.92
C THR A 349 -12.55 30.63 -12.06
N VAL A 350 -12.02 30.00 -11.03
CA VAL A 350 -12.80 29.30 -10.01
C VAL A 350 -12.72 30.08 -8.72
N SER A 351 -13.87 30.58 -8.23
CA SER A 351 -14.02 31.04 -6.86
C SER A 351 -14.23 29.81 -5.99
N PHE A 352 -13.48 29.70 -4.91
CA PHE A 352 -13.49 28.59 -3.96
C PHE A 352 -13.89 29.09 -2.58
N ARG A 353 -14.66 28.30 -1.84
CA ARG A 353 -14.85 28.45 -0.39
C ARG A 353 -14.94 27.09 0.29
N GLY A 354 -14.13 26.90 1.30
CA GLY A 354 -14.17 25.74 2.17
C GLY A 354 -15.39 25.79 3.09
N LEU A 355 -15.89 24.61 3.44
CA LEU A 355 -16.97 24.45 4.42
C LEU A 355 -16.44 23.72 5.65
N GLN A 356 -17.09 23.95 6.80
CA GLN A 356 -16.73 23.20 7.99
C GLN A 356 -17.11 21.73 7.86
N PRO A 357 -16.28 20.77 8.31
CA PRO A 357 -16.70 19.40 8.53
C PRO A 357 -18.00 19.37 9.37
N GLY A 358 -18.91 18.44 9.07
CA GLY A 358 -20.21 18.40 9.68
C GLY A 358 -21.23 19.41 9.12
N SER A 359 -20.88 20.21 8.11
CA SER A 359 -21.84 21.07 7.42
C SER A 359 -22.96 20.24 6.77
N ALA A 360 -24.14 20.86 6.64
CA ALA A 360 -25.27 20.24 5.96
C ALA A 360 -24.96 20.00 4.48
N LEU A 361 -25.40 18.87 3.95
CA LEU A 361 -25.35 18.56 2.52
C LEU A 361 -26.26 19.50 1.72
N ALA A 362 -26.05 19.56 0.40
CA ALA A 362 -27.01 20.19 -0.50
C ALA A 362 -28.37 19.45 -0.40
N VAL A 363 -29.46 20.17 -0.70
CA VAL A 363 -30.83 19.62 -0.53
C VAL A 363 -31.05 18.33 -1.32
N ASP A 364 -30.50 18.27 -2.53
CA ASP A 364 -30.67 17.16 -3.45
C ASP A 364 -29.58 16.06 -3.32
N ASP A 365 -28.57 16.27 -2.44
CA ASP A 365 -27.55 15.28 -2.18
C ASP A 365 -28.15 14.12 -1.38
N PRO A 366 -28.09 12.87 -1.87
CA PRO A 366 -28.62 11.72 -1.13
C PRO A 366 -27.87 11.42 0.16
N GLY A 367 -26.62 11.86 0.29
CA GLY A 367 -25.75 11.59 1.44
C GLY A 367 -25.20 10.17 1.46
N LEU A 368 -24.73 9.74 2.64
CA LEU A 368 -24.21 8.40 2.82
C LEU A 368 -25.33 7.37 2.83
N TYR A 369 -25.21 6.41 1.93
CA TYR A 369 -25.84 5.10 2.11
C TYR A 369 -24.77 4.19 2.73
N TYR A 370 -25.06 3.56 3.87
CA TYR A 370 -24.18 2.54 4.41
C TYR A 370 -24.01 1.44 3.36
N ILE A 371 -22.85 1.39 2.73
CA ILE A 371 -22.43 0.34 1.81
C ILE A 371 -21.34 -0.42 2.56
N GLY A 372 -21.72 -1.42 3.34
CA GLY A 372 -20.76 -2.33 3.96
C GLY A 372 -21.27 -3.75 3.83
N ASP A 373 -20.41 -4.73 3.96
CA ASP A 373 -20.76 -6.15 4.06
C ASP A 373 -21.78 -6.44 5.20
N GLU A 374 -21.95 -5.47 6.11
CA GLU A 374 -22.91 -5.47 7.20
C GLU A 374 -24.13 -4.57 6.95
N ALA A 375 -24.38 -4.11 5.72
CA ALA A 375 -25.58 -3.35 5.38
C ALA A 375 -26.83 -4.21 5.60
N THR A 376 -27.36 -4.18 6.81
CA THR A 376 -28.68 -4.74 7.12
C THR A 376 -29.75 -3.69 6.83
N PRO A 377 -31.00 -4.08 6.50
CA PRO A 377 -32.11 -3.13 6.35
C PRO A 377 -32.32 -2.23 7.58
N GLU A 378 -31.84 -2.65 8.74
CA GLU A 378 -31.90 -1.91 10.00
C GLU A 378 -30.84 -0.81 10.08
N ASN A 379 -29.67 -1.00 9.42
CA ASN A 379 -28.57 -0.02 9.32
C ASN A 379 -28.84 1.04 8.23
N LEU A 380 -29.70 0.73 7.25
CA LEU A 380 -30.10 1.67 6.19
C LEU A 380 -31.05 2.79 6.67
N THR A 381 -31.43 2.85 7.95
CA THR A 381 -32.36 3.85 8.46
C THR A 381 -31.74 5.19 8.81
N GLY A 382 -30.43 5.32 8.76
CA GLY A 382 -29.71 6.55 9.09
C GLY A 382 -29.13 7.22 7.84
N HIS A 383 -29.93 8.04 7.12
CA HIS A 383 -29.34 8.94 6.12
C HIS A 383 -28.55 10.04 6.83
N THR A 384 -27.23 10.02 6.71
CA THR A 384 -26.43 11.16 7.09
C THR A 384 -26.68 12.27 6.09
N ARG A 385 -27.16 13.41 6.57
CA ARG A 385 -27.43 14.65 5.78
C ARG A 385 -26.40 15.74 6.06
N ILE A 386 -25.25 15.36 6.60
CA ILE A 386 -24.10 16.21 6.88
C ILE A 386 -22.84 15.53 6.38
N TYR A 387 -21.80 16.31 6.07
CA TYR A 387 -20.47 15.76 5.86
C TYR A 387 -19.92 15.21 7.17
N ASN A 388 -19.06 14.21 7.06
CA ASN A 388 -18.38 13.66 8.22
C ASN A 388 -17.57 14.73 8.94
N ALA A 389 -17.63 14.74 10.25
CA ALA A 389 -16.92 15.67 11.09
C ALA A 389 -16.06 14.95 12.11
N VAL A 390 -14.81 15.37 12.20
CA VAL A 390 -13.92 15.07 13.32
C VAL A 390 -13.37 16.38 13.88
N ASP A 391 -12.74 16.32 15.05
CA ASP A 391 -12.12 17.48 15.71
C ASP A 391 -10.84 17.93 14.99
N ALA A 392 -10.96 18.27 13.70
CA ALA A 392 -9.88 18.83 12.90
C ALA A 392 -10.34 20.12 12.24
N ALA A 393 -9.54 21.17 12.32
CA ALA A 393 -9.77 22.36 11.53
C ALA A 393 -9.55 22.02 10.05
N PRO A 394 -10.51 22.36 9.17
CA PRO A 394 -10.39 22.03 7.76
C PRO A 394 -9.27 22.82 7.07
N GLY A 395 -8.85 22.33 5.93
CA GLY A 395 -7.91 23.00 5.05
C GLY A 395 -7.90 22.32 3.68
N TRP A 396 -7.38 23.00 2.70
CA TRP A 396 -7.39 22.53 1.32
C TRP A 396 -6.10 22.90 0.58
N ARG A 397 -5.85 22.18 -0.53
CA ARG A 397 -4.97 22.57 -1.63
C ARG A 397 -5.74 22.43 -2.92
N TYR A 398 -5.70 23.41 -3.81
CA TYR A 398 -6.44 23.35 -5.05
C TYR A 398 -5.78 24.09 -6.21
N GLY A 399 -6.13 23.70 -7.44
CA GLY A 399 -5.64 24.28 -8.68
C GLY A 399 -6.10 23.51 -9.91
N PHE A 400 -5.51 23.79 -11.06
CA PHE A 400 -5.91 23.25 -12.35
C PHE A 400 -4.89 22.27 -12.92
N VAL A 401 -5.41 21.29 -13.67
CA VAL A 401 -4.64 20.38 -14.50
C VAL A 401 -5.26 20.36 -15.90
N ALA A 402 -4.48 20.67 -16.93
CA ALA A 402 -4.87 20.52 -18.31
C ALA A 402 -4.09 19.39 -18.97
N TYR A 403 -4.80 18.50 -19.67
CA TYR A 403 -4.24 17.45 -20.51
C TYR A 403 -4.49 17.81 -21.97
N LEU A 404 -3.41 17.89 -22.75
CA LEU A 404 -3.44 18.32 -24.15
C LEU A 404 -3.55 17.10 -25.09
N THR A 405 -3.98 17.37 -26.32
CA THR A 405 -4.16 16.32 -27.35
C THR A 405 -2.87 15.57 -27.70
N ASP A 406 -1.70 16.18 -27.50
CA ASP A 406 -0.39 15.55 -27.71
C ASP A 406 0.11 14.77 -26.49
N GLY A 407 -0.68 14.74 -25.41
CA GLY A 407 -0.33 14.08 -24.15
C GLY A 407 0.45 14.97 -23.18
N THR A 408 0.73 16.22 -23.52
CA THR A 408 1.35 17.19 -22.59
C THR A 408 0.40 17.53 -21.44
N ARG A 409 0.94 17.76 -20.24
CA ARG A 409 0.20 18.22 -19.06
C ARG A 409 0.68 19.61 -18.66
N VAL A 410 -0.28 20.46 -18.26
CA VAL A 410 0.00 21.80 -17.76
C VAL A 410 -0.72 21.99 -16.44
N TYR A 411 0.04 22.41 -15.44
CA TYR A 411 -0.41 22.58 -14.06
C TYR A 411 -0.44 24.07 -13.71
N SER A 412 -1.45 24.49 -12.94
CA SER A 412 -1.44 25.81 -12.32
C SER A 412 -0.58 25.83 -11.05
N ASP A 413 -0.33 27.02 -10.53
CA ASP A 413 0.12 27.17 -9.15
C ASP A 413 -0.95 26.60 -8.20
N VAL A 414 -0.51 26.08 -7.04
CA VAL A 414 -1.37 25.61 -5.97
C VAL A 414 -1.86 26.78 -5.13
N CYS A 415 -3.14 26.75 -4.75
CA CYS A 415 -3.74 27.67 -3.79
C CYS A 415 -4.07 26.90 -2.49
N ALA A 416 -3.91 27.57 -1.34
CA ALA A 416 -4.12 27.02 -0.01
C ALA A 416 -5.07 27.86 0.86
N GLU A 417 -5.77 28.83 0.25
CA GLU A 417 -6.69 29.71 0.97
C GLU A 417 -8.03 29.01 1.22
N ASP A 418 -8.62 29.23 2.40
CA ASP A 418 -9.95 28.67 2.73
C ASP A 418 -11.06 29.32 1.90
N GLU A 419 -10.86 30.55 1.45
CA GLU A 419 -11.73 31.28 0.54
C GLU A 419 -10.88 32.12 -0.40
N GLY A 420 -11.11 31.98 -1.71
CA GLY A 420 -10.31 32.68 -2.70
C GLY A 420 -10.81 32.48 -4.13
N ALA A 421 -10.03 32.99 -5.09
CA ALA A 421 -10.27 32.76 -6.50
C ALA A 421 -8.95 32.48 -7.22
N VAL A 422 -8.91 31.42 -7.99
CA VAL A 422 -7.77 31.04 -8.82
C VAL A 422 -8.15 31.09 -10.28
N SER A 423 -7.27 31.64 -11.11
CA SER A 423 -7.46 31.74 -12.56
C SER A 423 -6.42 30.94 -13.31
N PHE A 424 -6.81 30.35 -14.43
CA PHE A 424 -5.93 29.56 -15.27
C PHE A 424 -6.14 29.93 -16.75
N ASP A 425 -5.05 30.27 -17.43
CA ASP A 425 -5.06 30.45 -18.88
C ASP A 425 -5.04 29.06 -19.51
N ILE A 426 -6.12 28.72 -20.20
CA ILE A 426 -6.33 27.38 -20.76
C ILE A 426 -5.41 27.24 -21.99
N PRO A 427 -4.47 26.28 -21.99
CA PRO A 427 -3.62 26.04 -23.17
C PRO A 427 -4.45 25.72 -24.42
N GLU A 428 -3.96 26.12 -25.58
CA GLU A 428 -4.49 25.59 -26.85
C GLU A 428 -4.37 24.06 -26.86
N GLU A 429 -5.25 23.39 -27.58
CA GLU A 429 -5.29 21.92 -27.69
C GLU A 429 -5.58 21.19 -26.36
N THR A 430 -6.11 21.87 -25.34
CA THR A 430 -6.59 21.20 -24.11
C THR A 430 -7.73 20.25 -24.47
N GLN A 431 -7.53 18.97 -24.19
CA GLN A 431 -8.52 17.91 -24.35
C GLN A 431 -9.35 17.71 -23.10
N TYR A 432 -8.68 17.69 -21.94
CA TYR A 432 -9.33 17.57 -20.63
C TYR A 432 -8.80 18.64 -19.70
N LEU A 433 -9.70 19.26 -18.94
CA LEU A 433 -9.38 20.26 -17.93
C LEU A 433 -10.02 19.85 -16.61
N TYR A 434 -9.22 19.81 -15.54
CA TYR A 434 -9.69 19.48 -14.22
C TYR A 434 -9.39 20.60 -13.22
N PHE A 435 -10.31 20.79 -12.28
CA PHE A 435 -10.04 21.50 -11.03
C PHE A 435 -9.86 20.46 -9.93
N VAL A 436 -8.68 20.41 -9.34
CA VAL A 436 -8.29 19.38 -8.35
C VAL A 436 -8.32 20.01 -6.97
N VAL A 437 -8.96 19.34 -6.01
CA VAL A 437 -9.06 19.79 -4.62
C VAL A 437 -8.62 18.66 -3.70
N LEU A 438 -7.58 18.89 -2.92
CA LEU A 438 -7.07 17.99 -1.88
C LEU A 438 -7.59 18.40 -0.51
N GLY A 439 -8.05 17.46 0.30
CA GLY A 439 -8.31 17.64 1.72
C GLY A 439 -7.00 17.75 2.52
N ALA A 440 -6.73 18.91 3.12
CA ALA A 440 -5.46 19.22 3.79
C ALA A 440 -5.70 19.93 5.13
N PRO A 441 -6.26 19.23 6.14
CA PRO A 441 -6.61 19.82 7.43
C PRO A 441 -5.40 20.40 8.17
N GLU A 442 -5.61 21.33 9.11
CA GLU A 442 -4.54 22.01 9.86
C GLU A 442 -3.72 21.07 10.77
N SER A 443 -4.22 19.87 11.04
CA SER A 443 -3.50 18.82 11.75
C SER A 443 -3.54 17.52 10.97
N TYR A 444 -2.43 16.77 11.01
CA TYR A 444 -2.36 15.48 10.38
C TYR A 444 -3.40 14.52 10.99
N GLN A 445 -4.18 13.88 10.13
CA GLN A 445 -5.17 12.88 10.50
C GLN A 445 -4.62 11.50 10.14
N VAL A 446 -4.47 10.65 11.16
CA VAL A 446 -4.13 9.25 10.99
C VAL A 446 -5.39 8.52 10.56
N HIS A 447 -5.34 7.77 9.47
CA HIS A 447 -6.42 6.90 9.07
C HIS A 447 -6.27 5.53 9.75
N VAL A 448 -7.36 5.01 10.33
CA VAL A 448 -7.41 3.71 11.01
C VAL A 448 -8.28 2.77 10.21
N TRP A 449 -7.82 1.54 9.98
CA TRP A 449 -8.62 0.52 9.33
C TRP A 449 -9.73 0.03 10.27
N ASP A 450 -10.93 0.51 10.10
CA ASP A 450 -12.07 0.17 10.97
C ASP A 450 -13.37 -0.15 10.20
N ASN A 451 -13.42 0.06 8.89
CA ASN A 451 -14.60 -0.07 8.03
C ASN A 451 -15.77 0.86 8.45
N ASP A 452 -15.49 1.97 9.14
CA ASP A 452 -16.47 2.96 9.55
C ASP A 452 -16.28 4.30 8.84
N GLU A 453 -16.86 4.41 7.66
CA GLU A 453 -16.83 5.61 6.80
C GLU A 453 -17.31 6.88 7.52
N SER A 454 -18.12 6.76 8.58
CA SER A 454 -18.65 7.91 9.30
C SER A 454 -17.60 8.60 10.17
N MET A 455 -16.46 7.93 10.42
CA MET A 455 -15.33 8.46 11.19
C MET A 455 -14.29 9.15 10.31
N ASP A 456 -14.36 8.97 8.99
CA ASP A 456 -13.41 9.57 8.07
C ASP A 456 -13.72 11.05 7.82
N ALA A 457 -12.78 11.91 8.19
CA ALA A 457 -12.95 13.34 8.08
C ALA A 457 -13.08 13.81 6.64
N GLN A 458 -14.20 14.42 6.28
CA GLN A 458 -14.40 15.05 4.98
C GLN A 458 -14.08 16.53 4.98
N MET A 459 -13.48 17.02 3.88
CA MET A 459 -13.12 18.44 3.67
C MET A 459 -14.03 19.06 2.61
N PRO A 460 -15.30 19.39 2.96
CA PRO A 460 -16.28 19.87 2.01
C PRO A 460 -15.97 21.28 1.53
N PHE A 461 -16.43 21.59 0.32
CA PHE A 461 -16.21 22.89 -0.30
C PHE A 461 -17.31 23.26 -1.30
N GLU A 462 -17.29 24.49 -1.74
CA GLU A 462 -18.09 24.99 -2.84
C GLU A 462 -17.21 25.74 -3.85
N ILE A 463 -17.61 25.65 -5.10
CA ILE A 463 -16.97 26.36 -6.20
C ILE A 463 -17.98 27.16 -7.03
N ARG A 464 -17.49 28.22 -7.67
CA ARG A 464 -18.20 28.93 -8.73
C ARG A 464 -17.25 29.16 -9.89
N VAL A 465 -17.65 28.70 -11.08
CA VAL A 465 -16.81 28.72 -12.28
C VAL A 465 -17.22 29.86 -13.21
N GLU A 466 -16.26 30.66 -13.64
CA GLU A 466 -16.44 31.75 -14.60
C GLU A 466 -15.49 31.54 -15.78
N TRP A 467 -16.07 31.66 -17.00
CA TRP A 467 -15.34 31.47 -18.24
C TRP A 467 -15.10 32.80 -18.96
N ARG A 468 -13.93 32.97 -19.59
CA ARG A 468 -13.63 34.05 -20.52
C ARG A 468 -13.20 33.48 -21.87
N LYS A 469 -13.71 34.14 -22.95
CA LYS A 469 -13.34 33.87 -24.35
C LYS A 469 -12.32 34.87 -24.82
#